data_9f71b301e4fa146dc5d03e11c1bd426d
#
_entry.id   9f71b301e4fa146dc5d03e11c1bd426d
#
_cell.length_a   1.000
_cell.length_b   1.000
_cell.length_c   1.000
_cell.angle_alpha   90.00
_cell.angle_beta   90.00
_cell.angle_gamma   90.00
#
_symmetry.space_group_name_H-M   'P 1'
#
loop_
_entity.id
_entity.type
_entity.pdbx_description
1 polymer ?
#
loop_
_entity_poly.entity_id
_entity_poly.type
_entity_poly.pdbx_seq_one_letter_code
_entity_poly.pdbx_strand_id
1 'polypeptide(L)'
;MPVPTALQITLTDEQREHLEKTVRKQTATQRQVRRARIVLMAAEGLSNHEIARQLACSRYTVWTWRKRFFEEGLEGLADRPRPGRPRSFSP
;
A
#
# COMPACT_ATOMS: atom_id res chain seq x y z
N MET A 1 22.57 -13.97 8.81
CA MET A 1 22.12 -13.40 7.66
C MET A 1 21.03 -12.44 7.91
N PRO A 2 21.11 -11.40 7.36
CA PRO A 2 20.15 -10.41 7.63
C PRO A 2 18.86 -10.75 6.98
N VAL A 3 17.87 -10.59 7.70
CA VAL A 3 16.58 -10.78 7.17
C VAL A 3 16.17 -9.49 6.55
N PRO A 4 15.72 -9.51 5.36
CA PRO A 4 15.25 -8.27 4.80
C PRO A 4 14.06 -7.85 5.58
N THR A 5 14.14 -6.73 6.13
CA THR A 5 13.05 -6.23 6.91
C THR A 5 11.98 -5.64 6.06
N ALA A 6 12.27 -5.39 4.80
CA ALA A 6 11.30 -4.76 3.94
C ALA A 6 11.51 -5.22 2.52
N LEU A 7 10.42 -5.33 1.81
CA LEU A 7 10.49 -5.70 0.41
C LEU A 7 10.91 -4.51 -0.41
N GLN A 8 11.71 -4.77 -1.41
CA GLN A 8 12.16 -3.73 -2.30
C GLN A 8 11.04 -3.41 -3.27
N ILE A 9 10.66 -2.17 -3.34
CA ILE A 9 9.59 -1.74 -4.23
C ILE A 9 10.16 -0.92 -5.36
N THR A 10 9.82 -1.32 -6.57
CA THR A 10 10.23 -0.57 -7.74
C THR A 10 8.98 -0.11 -8.47
N LEU A 11 8.90 1.16 -8.77
CA LEU A 11 7.73 1.71 -9.43
C LEU A 11 8.04 2.05 -10.87
N THR A 12 7.09 1.72 -11.74
CA THR A 12 7.16 2.22 -13.11
C THR A 12 6.67 3.67 -13.08
N ASP A 13 6.91 4.37 -14.17
CA ASP A 13 6.45 5.76 -14.26
C ASP A 13 4.95 5.84 -14.12
N GLU A 14 4.24 4.90 -14.71
CA GLU A 14 2.80 4.87 -14.62
C GLU A 14 2.33 4.63 -13.20
N GLN A 15 2.97 3.71 -12.52
CA GLN A 15 2.59 3.41 -11.15
C GLN A 15 2.83 4.60 -10.25
N ARG A 16 3.98 5.23 -10.42
CA ARG A 16 4.31 6.39 -9.61
C ARG A 16 3.32 7.51 -9.84
N GLU A 17 2.99 7.75 -11.08
CA GLU A 17 2.05 8.80 -11.41
C GLU A 17 0.68 8.51 -10.82
N HIS A 18 0.24 7.28 -10.91
CA HIS A 18 -1.05 6.91 -10.36
C HIS A 18 -1.09 7.13 -8.84
N LEU A 19 -0.03 6.74 -8.16
CA LEU A 19 0.02 6.89 -6.72
C LEU A 19 0.08 8.36 -6.32
N GLU A 20 0.84 9.15 -7.04
CA GLU A 20 0.92 10.56 -6.74
C GLU A 20 -0.40 11.26 -6.97
N LYS A 21 -1.11 10.85 -8.00
CA LYS A 21 -2.43 11.39 -8.26
C LYS A 21 -3.37 11.05 -7.12
N THR A 22 -3.31 9.84 -6.62
CA THR A 22 -4.15 9.41 -5.52
C THR A 22 -3.90 10.27 -4.29
N VAL A 23 -2.65 10.55 -4.00
CA VAL A 23 -2.29 11.35 -2.85
C VAL A 23 -2.86 12.77 -2.96
N ARG A 24 -2.90 13.30 -4.18
CA ARG A 24 -3.38 14.65 -4.39
C ARG A 24 -4.86 14.76 -4.62
N LYS A 25 -5.52 13.64 -4.81
CA LYS A 25 -6.93 13.65 -5.14
C LYS A 25 -7.76 14.01 -3.92
N GLN A 26 -8.59 15.01 -4.06
CA GLN A 26 -9.39 15.45 -2.93
C GLN A 26 -10.46 14.48 -2.54
N THR A 27 -10.94 13.69 -3.47
CA THR A 27 -12.00 12.74 -3.18
C THR A 27 -11.47 11.41 -2.66
N ALA A 28 -10.17 11.23 -2.65
CA ALA A 28 -9.61 9.98 -2.15
C ALA A 28 -9.78 9.91 -0.64
N THR A 29 -10.06 8.72 -0.13
CA THR A 29 -10.19 8.54 1.30
C THR A 29 -8.80 8.58 1.93
N GLN A 30 -8.78 8.80 3.23
CA GLN A 30 -7.52 8.80 3.94
C GLN A 30 -6.83 7.45 3.84
N ARG A 31 -7.62 6.39 3.80
CA ARG A 31 -7.10 5.06 3.63
C ARG A 31 -6.35 4.93 2.32
N GLN A 32 -6.97 5.40 1.24
CA GLN A 32 -6.35 5.33 -0.06
C GLN A 32 -5.08 6.16 -0.12
N VAL A 33 -5.11 7.34 0.44
CA VAL A 33 -3.94 8.21 0.46
C VAL A 33 -2.82 7.57 1.26
N ARG A 34 -3.15 6.99 2.40
CA ARG A 34 -2.13 6.34 3.23
C ARG A 34 -1.45 5.20 2.49
N ARG A 35 -2.24 4.37 1.82
CA ARG A 35 -1.67 3.25 1.07
C ARG A 35 -0.74 3.74 -0.02
N ALA A 36 -1.17 4.76 -0.74
CA ALA A 36 -0.34 5.31 -1.79
C ALA A 36 0.96 5.87 -1.24
N ARG A 37 0.89 6.55 -0.11
CA ARG A 37 2.10 7.09 0.50
C ARG A 37 3.04 5.99 0.96
N ILE A 38 2.49 4.92 1.52
CA ILE A 38 3.32 3.80 1.96
C ILE A 38 4.15 3.29 0.80
N VAL A 39 3.51 3.08 -0.35
CA VAL A 39 4.21 2.54 -1.49
C VAL A 39 5.22 3.54 -2.05
N LEU A 40 4.84 4.79 -2.15
CA LEU A 40 5.77 5.81 -2.64
C LEU A 40 7.01 5.91 -1.77
N MET A 41 6.82 5.91 -0.46
CA MET A 41 7.94 5.99 0.45
C MET A 41 8.79 4.73 0.40
N ALA A 42 8.13 3.58 0.25
CA ALA A 42 8.88 2.33 0.14
C ALA A 42 9.74 2.34 -1.11
N ALA A 43 9.23 2.89 -2.20
CA ALA A 43 10.00 2.96 -3.42
C ALA A 43 11.20 3.88 -3.28
N GLU A 44 11.12 4.83 -2.36
CA GLU A 44 12.23 5.73 -2.10
C GLU A 44 13.27 5.11 -1.18
N GLY A 45 13.00 3.93 -0.68
CA GLY A 45 13.99 3.25 0.14
C GLY A 45 13.78 3.38 1.63
N LEU A 46 12.69 3.98 2.06
CA LEU A 46 12.47 4.11 3.48
C LEU A 46 12.11 2.78 4.11
N SER A 47 12.50 2.61 5.36
CA SER A 47 12.20 1.39 6.07
C SER A 47 10.75 1.41 6.55
N ASN A 48 10.26 0.25 6.92
CA ASN A 48 8.90 0.15 7.46
C ASN A 48 8.75 1.02 8.69
N HIS A 49 9.77 1.05 9.52
CA HIS A 49 9.73 1.83 10.74
C HIS A 49 9.60 3.32 10.43
N GLU A 50 10.37 3.78 9.47
CA GLU A 50 10.34 5.18 9.11
C GLU A 50 9.01 5.58 8.50
N ILE A 51 8.49 4.75 7.62
CA ILE A 51 7.21 5.03 6.99
C ILE A 51 6.10 5.05 8.04
N ALA A 52 6.11 4.08 8.93
CA ALA A 52 5.08 4.00 9.97
C ALA A 52 5.12 5.23 10.86
N ARG A 53 6.33 5.68 11.16
CA ARG A 53 6.48 6.86 12.00
C ARG A 53 5.94 8.10 11.33
N GLN A 54 6.23 8.28 10.06
CA GLN A 54 5.77 9.45 9.35
C GLN A 54 4.28 9.47 9.12
N LEU A 55 3.69 8.31 8.95
CA LEU A 55 2.27 8.21 8.68
C LEU A 55 1.45 7.93 9.93
N ALA A 56 2.11 7.83 11.06
CA ALA A 56 1.44 7.57 12.33
C ALA A 56 0.59 6.30 12.29
N CYS A 57 1.18 5.24 11.75
CA CYS A 57 0.50 3.96 11.72
C CYS A 57 1.48 2.89 12.17
N SER A 58 1.02 1.66 12.27
CA SER A 58 1.88 0.59 12.77
C SER A 58 2.78 0.08 11.66
N ARG A 59 3.88 -0.51 12.06
CA ARG A 59 4.78 -1.12 11.09
C ARG A 59 4.12 -2.28 10.38
N TYR A 60 3.21 -2.95 11.07
CA TYR A 60 2.49 -4.04 10.47
C TYR A 60 1.63 -3.56 9.29
N THR A 61 0.99 -2.39 9.46
CA THR A 61 0.20 -1.81 8.40
C THR A 61 1.08 -1.50 7.19
N VAL A 62 2.25 -0.92 7.44
CA VAL A 62 3.17 -0.60 6.35
C VAL A 62 3.61 -1.88 5.65
N TRP A 63 3.98 -2.88 6.44
CA TRP A 63 4.43 -4.15 5.89
C TRP A 63 3.34 -4.79 5.02
N THR A 64 2.11 -4.76 5.50
CA THR A 64 1.00 -5.37 4.79
C THR A 64 0.81 -4.76 3.40
N TRP A 65 0.77 -3.43 3.33
CA TRP A 65 0.53 -2.78 2.05
C TRP A 65 1.74 -2.84 1.14
N ARG A 66 2.92 -2.81 1.71
CA ARG A 66 4.14 -2.97 0.95
C ARG A 66 4.17 -4.35 0.30
N LYS A 67 3.81 -5.36 1.05
CA LYS A 67 3.77 -6.71 0.54
C LYS A 67 2.70 -6.88 -0.53
N ARG A 68 1.53 -6.31 -0.31
CA ARG A 68 0.47 -6.39 -1.29
C ARG A 68 0.86 -5.75 -2.60
N PHE A 69 1.50 -4.61 -2.53
CA PHE A 69 1.94 -3.97 -3.76
C PHE A 69 3.03 -4.79 -4.43
N PHE A 70 3.91 -5.36 -3.64
CA PHE A 70 4.98 -6.18 -4.19
C PHE A 70 4.41 -7.36 -4.97
N GLU A 71 3.35 -7.94 -4.48
CA GLU A 71 2.77 -9.13 -5.08
C GLU A 71 1.75 -8.83 -6.17
N GLU A 72 0.96 -7.79 -6.00
CA GLU A 72 -0.16 -7.53 -6.87
C GLU A 72 -0.10 -6.19 -7.60
N GLY A 73 0.85 -5.37 -7.27
CA GLY A 73 0.93 -4.06 -7.90
C GLY A 73 -0.17 -3.15 -7.44
N LEU A 74 -0.58 -2.27 -8.33
CA LEU A 74 -1.59 -1.28 -7.97
C LEU A 74 -2.90 -1.93 -7.54
N GLU A 75 -3.21 -3.07 -8.08
CA GLU A 75 -4.45 -3.74 -7.72
C GLU A 75 -4.46 -4.17 -6.28
N GLY A 76 -3.31 -4.43 -5.71
CA GLY A 76 -3.24 -4.84 -4.32
C GLY A 76 -3.58 -3.72 -3.37
N LEU A 77 -3.56 -2.48 -3.83
CA LEU A 77 -3.90 -1.35 -3.00
C LEU A 77 -5.35 -0.94 -3.10
N ALA A 78 -6.07 -1.47 -4.08
CA ALA A 78 -7.44 -1.07 -4.29
C ALA A 78 -8.37 -1.84 -3.38
N ASP A 79 -9.42 -1.17 -2.94
CA ASP A 79 -10.46 -1.84 -2.20
C ASP A 79 -11.37 -2.47 -3.21
N ARG A 80 -11.15 -3.74 -3.50
CA ARG A 80 -11.98 -4.41 -4.46
C ARG A 80 -13.12 -5.06 -3.79
N PRO A 81 -14.31 -4.93 -4.33
CA PRO A 81 -15.44 -5.66 -3.78
C PRO A 81 -15.15 -7.13 -3.96
N ARG A 82 -15.45 -7.92 -2.96
CA ARG A 82 -15.24 -9.27 -3.07
C ARG A 82 -16.33 -9.81 -3.79
N PRO A 83 -16.19 -10.26 -4.94
CA PRO A 83 -17.29 -10.76 -5.68
C PRO A 83 -17.74 -11.98 -5.03
N GLY A 84 -18.85 -12.13 -4.90
CA GLY A 84 -19.34 -13.34 -4.59
C GLY A 84 -18.99 -14.02 -3.40
N ARG A 85 -18.60 -13.53 -2.55
CA ARG A 85 -18.41 -14.17 -1.49
C ARG A 85 -19.54 -14.09 -0.77
N PRO A 86 -20.34 -14.65 -0.82
CA PRO A 86 -21.52 -14.48 -0.13
C PRO A 86 -21.40 -14.74 1.27
N ARG A 87 -21.48 -14.71 1.63
CA ARG A 87 -21.48 -14.89 2.66
C ARG A 87 -22.25 -15.49 3.22
N SER A 88 -22.28 -15.99 3.16
CA SER A 88 -22.92 -16.38 3.51
C SER A 88 -23.59 -16.86 4.10
N PHE A 89 -23.69 -17.15 4.26
CA PHE A 89 -24.23 -17.50 4.82
C PHE A 89 -25.01 -17.79 5.21
N SER A 90 -25.31 -18.15 5.16
CA SER A 90 -25.90 -18.34 5.42
C SER A 90 -26.57 -18.59 5.80
N PRO A 91 -26.95 -18.80 5.96
CA PRO A 91 -27.80 -19.12 6.39
C PRO A 91 -28.26 -19.59 6.68
#